data_51f86c3df3918869e32898c792576c97
#
_entry.id   51f86c3df3918869e32898c792576c97
#
_cell.length_a   1.000
_cell.length_b   1.000
_cell.length_c   1.000
_cell.angle_alpha   90.00
_cell.angle_beta   90.00
_cell.angle_gamma   90.00
#
_symmetry.space_group_name_H-M   'P 1'
#
loop_
_entity.id
_entity.type
_entity.pdbx_description
1 polymer ?
#
loop_
_entity_poly.entity_id
_entity_poly.type
_entity_poly.pdbx_seq_one_letter_code
_entity_poly.pdbx_strand_id
1 'polypeptide(L)'
;NGVYDLEADEFRQGRPEDYVSLCTNIDYVEIDEDNEKHTEINGLIDDFMEKIFPNPELRNYMWAHLASGFVGHNKNQTFNIYTGCGRNGKSKIVELMEMVLGDYKASCPITLITSKRSSIGASSAEIAKLKGKRYVVMQEPSKGDVINEGIMKEITGDDVIEARELYSNPIQFRPMF
;
A
#
# COMPACT_ATOMS: atom_id res chain seq x y z
N ASN A 1 14.67 -4.87 16.30
CA ASN A 1 13.24 -4.55 16.50
C ASN A 1 13.11 -3.09 16.92
N GLY A 2 12.37 -2.29 16.18
CA GLY A 2 12.17 -0.88 16.50
C GLY A 2 11.06 -0.26 15.65
N VAL A 3 10.92 1.03 15.79
CA VAL A 3 9.96 1.87 15.04
C VAL A 3 10.73 2.99 14.37
N TYR A 4 10.46 3.21 13.10
CA TYR A 4 10.92 4.42 12.43
C TYR A 4 9.87 5.52 12.65
N ASP A 5 10.27 6.55 13.36
CA ASP A 5 9.43 7.71 13.67
C ASP A 5 9.54 8.72 12.52
N LEU A 6 8.49 8.78 11.69
CA LEU A 6 8.48 9.62 10.49
C LEU A 6 8.44 11.14 10.80
N GLU A 7 8.00 11.52 12.01
CA GLU A 7 8.00 12.95 12.42
C GLU A 7 9.38 13.38 12.92
N ALA A 8 10.04 12.51 13.67
CA ALA A 8 11.38 12.77 14.20
C ALA A 8 12.49 12.41 13.20
N ASP A 9 12.15 11.69 12.13
CA ASP A 9 13.08 11.15 11.13
C ASP A 9 14.18 10.28 11.77
N GLU A 10 13.77 9.41 12.71
CA GLU A 10 14.71 8.55 13.44
C GLU A 10 14.19 7.12 13.63
N PHE A 11 15.13 6.17 13.67
CA PHE A 11 14.84 4.81 14.09
C PHE A 11 15.10 4.68 15.61
N ARG A 12 14.10 4.23 16.34
CA ARG A 12 14.15 4.08 17.80
C ARG A 12 13.53 2.78 18.26
N GLN A 13 13.78 2.44 19.51
CA GLN A 13 13.09 1.32 20.14
C GLN A 13 11.57 1.57 20.21
N GLY A 14 10.79 0.55 19.87
CA GLY A 14 9.34 0.61 19.98
C GLY A 14 8.86 0.74 21.42
N ARG A 15 7.77 1.44 21.63
CA ARG A 15 7.11 1.68 22.91
C ARG A 15 5.66 1.22 22.84
N PRO A 16 5.04 0.85 23.97
CA PRO A 16 3.63 0.47 24.00
C PRO A 16 2.69 1.55 23.44
N GLU A 17 3.06 2.82 23.62
CA GLU A 17 2.31 3.99 23.19
C GLU A 17 2.32 4.20 21.66
N ASP A 18 3.18 3.50 20.93
CA ASP A 18 3.21 3.54 19.46
C ASP A 18 2.02 2.78 18.86
N TYR A 19 1.37 1.90 19.62
CA TYR A 19 0.22 1.09 19.20
C TYR A 19 0.44 0.32 17.88
N VAL A 20 1.69 0.00 17.57
CA VAL A 20 2.07 -0.71 16.34
C VAL A 20 1.81 -2.20 16.50
N SER A 21 0.95 -2.76 15.66
CA SER A 21 0.60 -4.19 15.66
C SER A 21 1.01 -4.94 14.39
N LEU A 22 1.50 -4.24 13.38
CA LEU A 22 1.97 -4.79 12.12
C LEU A 22 3.46 -4.53 11.96
N CYS A 23 4.14 -5.33 11.14
CA CYS A 23 5.58 -5.24 10.95
C CYS A 23 5.92 -5.30 9.45
N THR A 24 7.00 -4.63 9.07
CA THR A 24 7.55 -4.72 7.71
C THR A 24 8.27 -6.05 7.47
N ASN A 25 8.61 -6.77 8.53
CA ASN A 25 9.34 -8.04 8.50
C ASN A 25 10.75 -7.95 7.86
N ILE A 26 11.31 -6.74 7.81
CA ILE A 26 12.68 -6.48 7.38
C ILE A 26 13.46 -5.78 8.48
N ASP A 27 14.77 -5.97 8.49
CA ASP A 27 15.66 -5.26 9.40
C ASP A 27 15.85 -3.82 8.90
N TYR A 28 15.84 -2.87 9.83
CA TYR A 28 16.25 -1.52 9.54
C TYR A 28 17.77 -1.45 9.36
N VAL A 29 18.20 -0.84 8.27
CA VAL A 29 19.61 -0.57 7.99
C VAL A 29 19.76 0.93 7.79
N GLU A 30 20.57 1.55 8.62
CA GLU A 30 20.95 2.95 8.41
C GLU A 30 21.81 3.06 7.15
N ILE A 31 21.42 3.96 6.27
CA ILE A 31 22.15 4.19 5.02
C ILE A 31 23.40 5.01 5.35
N ASP A 32 24.55 4.46 5.01
CA ASP A 32 25.87 5.09 5.12
C ASP A 32 26.36 5.39 3.70
N GLU A 33 26.48 6.66 3.36
CA GLU A 33 26.91 7.12 2.04
C GLU A 33 28.39 6.81 1.75
N ASP A 34 29.19 6.63 2.79
CA ASP A 34 30.60 6.24 2.68
C ASP A 34 30.76 4.72 2.45
N ASN A 35 29.68 3.96 2.58
CA ASN A 35 29.68 2.51 2.33
C ASN A 35 29.43 2.23 0.84
N GLU A 36 30.45 1.73 0.15
CA GLU A 36 30.40 1.40 -1.28
C GLU A 36 29.22 0.50 -1.64
N LYS A 37 28.88 -0.46 -0.80
CA LYS A 37 27.76 -1.38 -1.03
C LYS A 37 26.40 -0.66 -0.95
N HIS A 38 26.23 0.27 -0.02
CA HIS A 38 24.99 1.06 0.08
C HIS A 38 24.84 1.98 -1.14
N THR A 39 25.93 2.61 -1.57
CA THR A 39 25.96 3.45 -2.78
C THR A 39 25.64 2.65 -4.03
N GLU A 40 26.21 1.43 -4.16
CA GLU A 40 25.90 0.52 -5.27
C GLU A 40 24.42 0.14 -5.30
N ILE A 41 23.84 -0.25 -4.16
CA ILE A 41 22.42 -0.64 -4.05
C ILE A 41 21.52 0.53 -4.40
N ASN A 42 21.79 1.72 -3.90
CA ASN A 42 21.02 2.93 -4.21
C ASN A 42 21.09 3.23 -5.71
N GLY A 43 22.27 3.14 -6.32
CA GLY A 43 22.43 3.29 -7.76
C GLY A 43 21.62 2.28 -8.58
N LEU A 44 21.54 1.03 -8.14
CA LEU A 44 20.70 0.01 -8.80
C LEU A 44 19.21 0.31 -8.70
N ILE A 45 18.75 0.85 -7.56
CA ILE A 45 17.34 1.23 -7.37
C ILE A 45 17.00 2.43 -8.26
N ASP A 46 17.85 3.44 -8.31
CA ASP A 46 17.67 4.62 -9.17
C ASP A 46 17.65 4.24 -10.64
N ASP A 47 18.59 3.41 -11.10
CA ASP A 47 18.65 2.88 -12.47
C ASP A 47 17.39 2.07 -12.84
N PHE A 48 16.88 1.26 -11.88
CA PHE A 48 15.63 0.54 -12.05
C PHE A 48 14.44 1.49 -12.23
N MET A 49 14.33 2.52 -11.39
CA MET A 49 13.25 3.51 -11.48
C MET A 49 13.36 4.36 -12.76
N GLU A 50 14.57 4.69 -13.19
CA GLU A 50 14.79 5.42 -14.44
C GLU A 50 14.39 4.61 -15.68
N LYS A 51 14.69 3.33 -15.69
CA LYS A 51 14.28 2.43 -16.77
C LYS A 51 12.77 2.25 -16.88
N ILE A 52 12.06 2.21 -15.75
CA ILE A 52 10.60 2.06 -15.74
C ILE A 52 9.90 3.39 -16.00
N PHE A 53 10.43 4.48 -15.45
CA PHE A 53 9.90 5.84 -15.58
C PHE A 53 10.94 6.78 -16.17
N PRO A 54 11.15 6.72 -17.51
CA PRO A 54 12.15 7.58 -18.17
C PRO A 54 11.83 9.07 -18.04
N ASN A 55 10.52 9.42 -17.93
CA ASN A 55 10.10 10.81 -17.71
C ASN A 55 10.40 11.20 -16.25
N PRO A 56 11.25 12.22 -16.00
CA PRO A 56 11.62 12.62 -14.64
C PRO A 56 10.46 13.09 -13.77
N GLU A 57 9.47 13.78 -14.34
CA GLU A 57 8.31 14.26 -13.61
C GLU A 57 7.45 13.09 -13.12
N LEU A 58 7.20 12.11 -14.00
CA LEU A 58 6.48 10.89 -13.65
C LEU A 58 7.28 10.07 -12.62
N ARG A 59 8.59 9.99 -12.77
CA ARG A 59 9.47 9.28 -11.82
C ARG A 59 9.40 9.91 -10.43
N ASN A 60 9.48 11.23 -10.33
CA ASN A 60 9.35 11.96 -9.08
C ASN A 60 7.97 11.77 -8.44
N TYR A 61 6.90 11.82 -9.25
CA TYR A 61 5.55 11.51 -8.78
C TYR A 61 5.47 10.08 -8.23
N MET A 62 6.05 9.11 -8.92
CA MET A 62 6.03 7.72 -8.48
C MET A 62 6.81 7.51 -7.19
N TRP A 63 7.95 8.16 -7.00
CA TRP A 63 8.66 8.15 -5.72
C TRP A 63 7.80 8.69 -4.58
N ALA A 64 7.17 9.85 -4.76
CA ALA A 64 6.28 10.43 -3.77
C ALA A 64 5.04 9.53 -3.49
N HIS A 65 4.46 8.94 -4.54
CA HIS A 65 3.34 8.02 -4.42
C HIS A 65 3.73 6.74 -3.64
N LEU A 66 4.86 6.11 -3.95
CA LEU A 66 5.31 4.92 -3.24
C LEU A 66 5.66 5.25 -1.78
N ALA A 67 6.32 6.38 -1.53
CA ALA A 67 6.64 6.86 -0.19
C ALA A 67 5.39 7.14 0.66
N SER A 68 4.29 7.59 0.05
CA SER A 68 3.04 7.84 0.77
C SER A 68 2.48 6.59 1.46
N GLY A 69 2.78 5.40 0.94
CA GLY A 69 2.42 4.14 1.56
C GLY A 69 3.01 3.91 2.95
N PHE A 70 4.07 4.63 3.33
CA PHE A 70 4.64 4.53 4.69
C PHE A 70 3.88 5.38 5.72
N VAL A 71 3.19 6.43 5.28
CA VAL A 71 2.57 7.40 6.19
C VAL A 71 1.30 6.85 6.86
N GLY A 72 0.61 5.91 6.19
CA GLY A 72 -0.62 5.31 6.73
C GLY A 72 -1.76 6.30 6.90
N HIS A 73 -1.82 7.30 6.02
CA HIS A 73 -2.88 8.31 6.01
C HIS A 73 -3.29 8.61 4.56
N ASN A 74 -4.55 8.35 4.25
CA ASN A 74 -5.09 8.58 2.91
C ASN A 74 -5.55 10.03 2.70
N LYS A 75 -4.63 11.00 2.86
CA LYS A 75 -4.93 12.45 2.70
C LYS A 75 -5.49 12.79 1.32
N ASN A 76 -4.99 12.14 0.29
CA ASN A 76 -5.30 12.50 -1.09
C ASN A 76 -6.57 11.82 -1.60
N GLN A 77 -7.08 10.81 -0.90
CA GLN A 77 -8.26 10.03 -1.28
C GLN A 77 -8.20 9.59 -2.76
N THR A 78 -7.05 9.07 -3.16
CA THR A 78 -6.76 8.74 -4.56
C THR A 78 -6.90 7.24 -4.83
N PHE A 79 -7.32 6.93 -6.05
CA PHE A 79 -7.30 5.60 -6.62
C PHE A 79 -6.34 5.61 -7.82
N ASN A 80 -5.28 4.82 -7.76
CA ASN A 80 -4.21 4.84 -8.75
C ASN A 80 -4.35 3.66 -9.71
N ILE A 81 -4.31 3.93 -11.01
CA ILE A 81 -4.39 2.90 -12.05
C ILE A 81 -3.07 2.81 -12.79
N TYR A 82 -2.37 1.69 -12.62
CA TYR A 82 -1.12 1.40 -13.33
C TYR A 82 -1.44 0.72 -14.67
N THR A 83 -1.34 1.46 -15.76
CA THR A 83 -1.60 0.95 -17.11
C THR A 83 -0.30 0.83 -17.91
N GLY A 84 -0.34 0.08 -18.98
CA GLY A 84 0.75 -0.03 -19.94
C GLY A 84 0.82 -1.41 -20.57
N CYS A 85 1.65 -1.51 -21.62
CA CYS A 85 1.94 -2.77 -22.30
C CYS A 85 2.59 -3.78 -21.33
N GLY A 86 2.52 -5.05 -21.65
CA GLY A 86 3.20 -6.08 -20.86
C GLY A 86 4.73 -5.84 -20.75
N ARG A 87 5.37 -6.41 -19.72
CA ARG A 87 6.82 -6.38 -19.49
C ARG A 87 7.42 -4.97 -19.26
N ASN A 88 6.69 -4.08 -18.64
CA ASN A 88 7.10 -2.69 -18.37
C ASN A 88 7.34 -2.38 -16.88
N GLY A 89 7.59 -3.39 -16.06
CA GLY A 89 7.99 -3.22 -14.67
C GLY A 89 6.88 -3.04 -13.64
N LYS A 90 5.60 -2.88 -14.02
CA LYS A 90 4.49 -2.68 -13.06
C LYS A 90 4.48 -3.70 -11.92
N SER A 91 4.52 -4.99 -12.27
CA SER A 91 4.51 -6.06 -11.27
C SER A 91 5.77 -6.05 -10.39
N LYS A 92 6.90 -5.59 -10.91
CA LYS A 92 8.14 -5.49 -10.12
C LYS A 92 8.09 -4.36 -9.09
N ILE A 93 7.40 -3.26 -9.39
CA ILE A 93 7.15 -2.20 -8.40
C ILE A 93 6.23 -2.71 -7.29
N VAL A 94 5.17 -3.43 -7.65
CA VAL A 94 4.27 -4.03 -6.66
C VAL A 94 5.02 -5.02 -5.76
N GLU A 95 5.86 -5.87 -6.35
CA GLU A 95 6.72 -6.82 -5.64
C GLU A 95 7.70 -6.10 -4.69
N LEU A 96 8.33 -5.02 -5.15
CA LEU A 96 9.19 -4.18 -4.32
C LEU A 96 8.43 -3.64 -3.11
N MET A 97 7.25 -3.05 -3.32
CA MET A 97 6.43 -2.52 -2.23
C MET A 97 5.95 -3.61 -1.28
N GLU A 98 5.68 -4.81 -1.78
CA GLU A 98 5.32 -5.96 -0.94
C GLU A 98 6.48 -6.37 -0.02
N MET A 99 7.71 -6.41 -0.55
CA MET A 99 8.90 -6.73 0.22
C MET A 99 9.19 -5.68 1.28
N VAL A 100 9.00 -4.41 0.95
CA VAL A 100 9.31 -3.28 1.85
C VAL A 100 8.25 -3.08 2.92
N LEU A 101 6.96 -3.23 2.58
CA LEU A 101 5.86 -2.95 3.50
C LEU A 101 5.44 -4.16 4.34
N GLY A 102 5.79 -5.37 3.96
CA GLY A 102 5.47 -6.59 4.71
C GLY A 102 3.98 -6.68 5.06
N ASP A 103 3.67 -6.72 6.36
CA ASP A 103 2.28 -6.84 6.84
C ASP A 103 1.38 -5.66 6.48
N TYR A 104 1.93 -4.51 6.12
CA TYR A 104 1.16 -3.32 5.74
C TYR A 104 0.62 -3.37 4.31
N LYS A 105 1.07 -4.33 3.49
CA LYS A 105 0.54 -4.55 2.13
C LYS A 105 -0.59 -5.58 2.14
N ALA A 106 -1.55 -5.41 1.25
CA ALA A 106 -2.56 -6.43 0.94
C ALA A 106 -2.82 -6.52 -0.57
N SER A 107 -3.29 -7.69 -0.99
CA SER A 107 -3.88 -7.89 -2.32
C SER A 107 -5.35 -8.25 -2.16
N CYS A 108 -6.19 -7.65 -2.99
CA CYS A 108 -7.62 -7.93 -3.05
C CYS A 108 -8.04 -8.34 -4.45
N PRO A 109 -9.07 -9.18 -4.57
CA PRO A 109 -9.66 -9.47 -5.87
C PRO A 109 -10.31 -8.20 -6.43
N ILE A 110 -10.19 -7.98 -7.73
CA ILE A 110 -10.81 -6.85 -8.43
C ILE A 110 -12.34 -6.84 -8.26
N THR A 111 -12.94 -8.00 -8.01
CA THR A 111 -14.38 -8.13 -7.73
C THR A 111 -14.83 -7.34 -6.52
N LEU A 112 -13.93 -6.97 -5.61
CA LEU A 112 -14.25 -6.08 -4.49
C LEU A 112 -14.86 -4.75 -4.96
N ILE A 113 -14.34 -4.21 -6.05
CA ILE A 113 -14.79 -2.92 -6.60
C ILE A 113 -15.59 -3.04 -7.90
N THR A 114 -15.79 -4.24 -8.45
CA THR A 114 -16.59 -4.44 -9.66
C THR A 114 -17.90 -5.16 -9.41
N SER A 115 -18.07 -5.77 -8.25
CA SER A 115 -19.29 -6.46 -7.88
C SER A 115 -20.33 -5.51 -7.29
N LYS A 116 -21.59 -5.96 -7.27
CA LYS A 116 -22.64 -5.27 -6.53
C LYS A 116 -22.37 -5.38 -5.03
N ARG A 117 -22.77 -4.35 -4.28
CA ARG A 117 -22.67 -4.34 -2.83
C ARG A 117 -23.40 -5.56 -2.23
N SER A 118 -22.78 -6.23 -1.28
CA SER A 118 -23.39 -7.33 -0.55
C SER A 118 -24.64 -6.85 0.21
N SER A 119 -25.57 -7.77 0.50
CA SER A 119 -26.75 -7.47 1.30
C SER A 119 -26.36 -7.04 2.72
N ILE A 120 -27.25 -6.24 3.35
CA ILE A 120 -27.08 -5.81 4.75
C ILE A 120 -26.86 -7.05 5.64
N GLY A 121 -25.85 -7.03 6.48
CA GLY A 121 -25.49 -8.13 7.38
C GLY A 121 -24.68 -9.27 6.77
N ALA A 122 -24.38 -9.22 5.48
CA ALA A 122 -23.46 -10.18 4.87
C ALA A 122 -22.02 -9.98 5.38
N SER A 123 -21.21 -11.04 5.29
CA SER A 123 -19.79 -10.96 5.57
C SER A 123 -19.08 -10.08 4.51
N SER A 124 -18.18 -9.24 4.96
CA SER A 124 -17.30 -8.39 4.14
C SER A 124 -15.83 -8.68 4.47
N ALA A 125 -15.49 -9.97 4.52
CA ALA A 125 -14.17 -10.45 4.93
C ALA A 125 -13.02 -9.82 4.14
N GLU A 126 -13.21 -9.56 2.84
CA GLU A 126 -12.19 -8.92 2.01
C GLU A 126 -11.92 -7.47 2.45
N ILE A 127 -12.95 -6.73 2.87
CA ILE A 127 -12.80 -5.39 3.43
C ILE A 127 -12.17 -5.46 4.83
N ALA A 128 -12.58 -6.42 5.66
CA ALA A 128 -12.06 -6.56 7.01
C ALA A 128 -10.54 -6.80 7.04
N LYS A 129 -10.01 -7.54 6.06
CA LYS A 129 -8.55 -7.78 5.88
C LYS A 129 -7.75 -6.51 5.58
N LEU A 130 -8.42 -5.42 5.17
CA LEU A 130 -7.75 -4.16 4.83
C LEU A 130 -7.45 -3.29 6.06
N LYS A 131 -7.95 -3.66 7.22
CA LYS A 131 -7.66 -2.93 8.47
C LYS A 131 -6.15 -2.82 8.70
N GLY A 132 -5.65 -1.58 8.84
CA GLY A 132 -4.24 -1.30 9.09
C GLY A 132 -3.33 -1.44 7.86
N LYS A 133 -3.88 -1.78 6.69
CA LYS A 133 -3.08 -1.85 5.45
C LYS A 133 -2.84 -0.43 4.92
N ARG A 134 -1.66 -0.24 4.31
CA ARG A 134 -1.19 1.04 3.77
C ARG A 134 -0.99 1.02 2.25
N TYR A 135 -0.94 -0.18 1.68
CA TYR A 135 -0.80 -0.38 0.23
C TYR A 135 -1.64 -1.57 -0.19
N VAL A 136 -2.71 -1.32 -0.92
CA VAL A 136 -3.65 -2.35 -1.37
C VAL A 136 -3.64 -2.43 -2.89
N VAL A 137 -3.43 -3.62 -3.41
CA VAL A 137 -3.33 -3.86 -4.85
C VAL A 137 -4.44 -4.77 -5.32
N MET A 138 -5.07 -4.38 -6.41
CA MET A 138 -6.00 -5.20 -7.18
C MET A 138 -5.41 -5.42 -8.58
N GLN A 139 -5.43 -6.65 -9.05
CA GLN A 139 -4.80 -7.00 -10.33
C GLN A 139 -5.82 -7.66 -11.27
N GLU A 140 -5.50 -7.61 -12.54
CA GLU A 140 -6.16 -8.34 -13.61
C GLU A 140 -7.68 -8.08 -13.74
N PRO A 141 -8.11 -6.81 -13.95
CA PRO A 141 -9.49 -6.56 -14.31
C PRO A 141 -9.82 -7.28 -15.63
N SER A 142 -11.00 -7.89 -15.69
CA SER A 142 -11.48 -8.51 -16.91
C SER A 142 -11.99 -7.48 -17.90
N LYS A 143 -11.94 -7.80 -19.19
CA LYS A 143 -12.52 -6.93 -20.21
C LYS A 143 -14.03 -6.81 -19.99
N GLY A 144 -14.48 -5.58 -19.77
CA GLY A 144 -15.90 -5.29 -19.53
C GLY A 144 -16.26 -5.16 -18.04
N ASP A 145 -15.34 -5.37 -17.13
CA ASP A 145 -15.57 -5.02 -15.73
C ASP A 145 -15.88 -3.54 -15.56
N VAL A 146 -16.91 -3.24 -14.79
CA VAL A 146 -17.34 -1.87 -14.49
C VAL A 146 -17.12 -1.60 -13.01
N ILE A 147 -16.40 -0.55 -12.71
CA ILE A 147 -16.12 -0.14 -11.32
C ILE A 147 -17.44 0.32 -10.66
N ASN A 148 -17.70 -0.22 -9.48
CA ASN A 148 -18.74 0.28 -8.59
C ASN A 148 -18.20 1.51 -7.85
N GLU A 149 -18.60 2.68 -8.34
CA GLU A 149 -18.12 3.96 -7.79
C GLU A 149 -18.41 4.13 -6.30
N GLY A 150 -19.53 3.59 -5.82
CA GLY A 150 -19.91 3.69 -4.41
C GLY A 150 -18.93 2.94 -3.51
N ILE A 151 -18.57 1.72 -3.88
CA ILE A 151 -17.59 0.92 -3.12
C ILE A 151 -16.21 1.56 -3.24
N MET A 152 -15.82 1.99 -4.45
CA MET A 152 -14.54 2.63 -4.67
C MET A 152 -14.38 3.88 -3.79
N LYS A 153 -15.38 4.77 -3.78
CA LYS A 153 -15.37 5.98 -2.95
C LYS A 153 -15.32 5.67 -1.45
N GLU A 154 -16.00 4.62 -1.01
CA GLU A 154 -16.00 4.19 0.39
C GLU A 154 -14.61 3.73 0.84
N ILE A 155 -13.94 2.90 0.05
CA ILE A 155 -12.63 2.34 0.43
C ILE A 155 -11.46 3.31 0.21
N THR A 156 -11.60 4.32 -0.66
CA THR A 156 -10.58 5.36 -0.88
C THR A 156 -10.87 6.64 -0.12
N GLY A 157 -12.01 6.73 0.56
CA GLY A 157 -12.38 7.88 1.40
C GLY A 157 -11.68 7.87 2.75
N ASP A 158 -11.91 8.94 3.53
CA ASP A 158 -11.41 9.09 4.90
C ASP A 158 -12.49 8.75 5.95
N ASP A 159 -13.62 8.23 5.53
CA ASP A 159 -14.71 7.83 6.44
C ASP A 159 -14.40 6.49 7.10
N VAL A 160 -14.97 6.31 8.30
CA VAL A 160 -14.91 5.02 8.99
C VAL A 160 -15.79 4.01 8.25
N ILE A 161 -15.18 2.91 7.85
CA ILE A 161 -15.89 1.78 7.26
C ILE A 161 -16.12 0.68 8.29
N GLU A 162 -17.24 -0.01 8.14
CA GLU A 162 -17.59 -1.18 8.94
C GLU A 162 -17.47 -2.45 8.10
N ALA A 163 -16.76 -3.43 8.62
CA ALA A 163 -16.59 -4.70 7.96
C ALA A 163 -16.70 -5.86 8.96
N ARG A 164 -17.04 -7.04 8.47
CA ARG A 164 -17.21 -8.22 9.31
C ARG A 164 -16.66 -9.46 8.65
N GLU A 165 -15.79 -10.16 9.34
CA GLU A 165 -15.38 -11.51 8.96
C GLU A 165 -16.52 -12.51 9.29
N LEU A 166 -16.42 -13.69 8.69
CA LEU A 166 -17.36 -14.76 8.94
C LEU A 166 -17.29 -15.19 10.42
N TYR A 167 -18.44 -15.28 11.06
CA TYR A 167 -18.59 -15.64 12.49
C TYR A 167 -17.91 -14.69 13.48
N SER A 168 -17.56 -13.48 13.07
CA SER A 168 -16.93 -12.47 13.92
C SER A 168 -17.86 -11.28 14.18
N ASN A 169 -17.55 -10.50 15.21
CA ASN A 169 -18.18 -9.21 15.44
C ASN A 169 -17.73 -8.21 14.35
N PRO A 170 -18.58 -7.23 14.01
CA PRO A 170 -18.18 -6.14 13.14
C PRO A 170 -16.98 -5.38 13.70
N ILE A 171 -16.08 -4.98 12.82
CA ILE A 171 -14.96 -4.09 13.13
C ILE A 171 -15.13 -2.78 12.39
N GLN A 172 -14.68 -1.70 12.99
CA GLN A 172 -14.67 -0.38 12.38
C GLN A 172 -13.23 0.10 12.24
N PHE A 173 -12.91 0.71 11.11
CA PHE A 173 -11.59 1.29 10.85
C PHE A 173 -11.65 2.35 9.76
N ARG A 174 -10.65 3.25 9.74
CA ARG A 174 -10.42 4.16 8.61
C ARG A 174 -9.46 3.52 7.63
N PRO A 175 -9.71 3.62 6.31
CA PRO A 175 -8.73 3.23 5.30
C PRO A 175 -7.42 4.01 5.46
N MET A 176 -6.30 3.32 5.28
CA MET A 176 -4.96 3.89 5.40
C MET A 176 -4.13 3.72 4.10
N PHE A 177 -4.80 3.30 3.00
CA PHE A 177 -4.19 2.93 1.72
C PHE A 177 -4.72 3.79 0.56
#